data_784d80e8255e79941bef9596f30bfbb8
#
_entry.id   784d80e8255e79941bef9596f30bfbb8
#
_cell.length_a   1.000
_cell.length_b   1.000
_cell.length_c   1.000
_cell.angle_alpha   90.00
_cell.angle_beta   90.00
_cell.angle_gamma   90.00
#
_symmetry.space_group_name_H-M   'P 1'
#
loop_
_entity.id
_entity.type
_entity.pdbx_description
1 polymer ?
#
loop_
_entity_poly.entity_id
_entity_poly.type
_entity_poly.pdbx_seq_one_letter_code
_entity_poly.pdbx_strand_id
1 'polypeptide(L)'
;MLKNIVFDLGNVLVKFDSNELIYHFFDERQEEVKSFYFDSLWNEYDQGLYSVEEMIEKGVKQFPELELNIKELMYHWTEFVIPLKDNVAYIKELKSLGYNVYILSNIPEDDTKYLRSCGVFDNIDGGVFSYAVKKIKPDPEIFHILLDKYNLLASECLFLDDRK
;
A
#
# COMPACT_ATOMS: atom_id res chain seq x y z
N MET A 1 23.85 -12.03 -11.67
CA MET A 1 22.86 -11.88 -12.78
C MET A 1 21.51 -11.60 -12.12
N LEU A 2 20.72 -10.66 -12.65
CA LEU A 2 19.40 -10.33 -12.12
C LEU A 2 18.45 -11.54 -12.27
N LYS A 3 17.71 -11.87 -11.20
CA LYS A 3 16.77 -13.00 -11.17
C LYS A 3 15.40 -12.61 -10.61
N ASN A 4 15.38 -11.60 -9.75
CA ASN A 4 14.20 -11.23 -8.97
C ASN A 4 13.84 -9.77 -9.21
N ILE A 5 12.58 -9.53 -9.48
CA ILE A 5 12.01 -8.17 -9.58
C ILE A 5 11.10 -7.99 -8.38
N VAL A 6 11.33 -6.93 -7.62
CA VAL A 6 10.54 -6.58 -6.45
C VAL A 6 9.81 -5.28 -6.74
N PHE A 7 8.48 -5.30 -6.71
CA PHE A 7 7.64 -4.13 -6.95
C PHE A 7 7.14 -3.54 -5.64
N ASP A 8 7.14 -2.20 -5.55
CA ASP A 8 6.17 -1.52 -4.72
C ASP A 8 4.77 -1.60 -5.36
N LEU A 9 3.75 -1.22 -4.62
CA LEU A 9 2.37 -1.11 -5.10
C LEU A 9 2.02 0.33 -5.50
N GLY A 10 2.11 1.26 -4.57
CA GLY A 10 1.69 2.65 -4.76
C GLY A 10 2.39 3.31 -5.96
N ASN A 11 1.62 3.82 -6.90
CA ASN A 11 2.06 4.46 -8.14
C ASN A 11 3.03 3.64 -9.01
N VAL A 12 3.16 2.34 -8.72
CA VAL A 12 3.90 1.35 -9.51
C VAL A 12 2.96 0.32 -10.13
N LEU A 13 2.18 -0.39 -9.31
CA LEU A 13 1.16 -1.36 -9.76
C LEU A 13 -0.27 -0.86 -9.56
N VAL A 14 -0.47 0.12 -8.69
CA VAL A 14 -1.75 0.76 -8.44
C VAL A 14 -1.60 2.28 -8.42
N LYS A 15 -2.61 3.02 -8.91
CA LYS A 15 -2.70 4.47 -8.74
C LYS A 15 -3.36 4.75 -7.40
N PHE A 16 -2.78 5.64 -6.60
CA PHE A 16 -3.39 6.22 -5.42
C PHE A 16 -3.03 7.71 -5.29
N ASP A 17 -4.03 8.54 -5.06
CA ASP A 17 -3.87 9.97 -4.84
C ASP A 17 -4.69 10.41 -3.62
N SER A 18 -4.01 10.77 -2.54
CA SER A 18 -4.64 11.22 -1.31
C SER A 18 -5.44 12.52 -1.48
N ASN A 19 -5.10 13.38 -2.45
CA ASN A 19 -5.89 14.58 -2.73
C ASN A 19 -7.23 14.21 -3.36
N GLU A 20 -7.21 13.33 -4.38
CA GLU A 20 -8.42 12.84 -5.04
C GLU A 20 -9.36 12.18 -4.00
N LEU A 21 -8.81 11.37 -3.10
CA LEU A 21 -9.53 10.73 -2.02
C LEU A 21 -10.18 11.76 -1.07
N ILE A 22 -9.41 12.69 -0.53
CA ILE A 22 -9.90 13.69 0.42
C ILE A 22 -10.94 14.60 -0.22
N TYR A 23 -10.70 15.08 -1.45
CA TYR A 23 -11.64 15.96 -2.16
C TYR A 23 -12.96 15.28 -2.53
N HIS A 24 -12.98 13.94 -2.60
CA HIS A 24 -14.21 13.20 -2.82
C HIS A 24 -15.13 13.18 -1.61
N PHE A 25 -14.57 13.02 -0.40
CA PHE A 25 -15.36 12.84 0.83
C PHE A 25 -15.59 14.12 1.61
N PHE A 26 -14.82 15.18 1.35
CA PHE A 26 -14.89 16.43 2.13
C PHE A 26 -15.02 17.65 1.23
N ASP A 27 -16.02 18.50 1.53
CA ASP A 27 -16.20 19.80 0.87
C ASP A 27 -15.39 20.90 1.59
N GLU A 28 -15.27 20.78 2.92
CA GLU A 28 -14.58 21.72 3.80
C GLU A 28 -13.48 21.03 4.60
N ARG A 29 -12.50 21.81 5.09
CA ARG A 29 -11.40 21.37 5.96
C ARG A 29 -10.51 20.27 5.34
N GLN A 30 -10.48 20.18 4.03
CA GLN A 30 -9.76 19.15 3.28
C GLN A 30 -8.28 19.05 3.66
N GLU A 31 -7.57 20.19 3.74
CA GLU A 31 -6.15 20.21 4.08
C GLU A 31 -5.89 19.77 5.53
N GLU A 32 -6.78 20.14 6.47
CA GLU A 32 -6.66 19.73 7.87
C GLU A 32 -6.87 18.22 8.03
N VAL A 33 -7.91 17.68 7.40
CA VAL A 33 -8.21 16.23 7.41
C VAL A 33 -7.09 15.46 6.73
N LYS A 34 -6.62 15.94 5.58
CA LYS A 34 -5.51 15.33 4.86
C LYS A 34 -4.24 15.28 5.71
N SER A 35 -3.85 16.40 6.29
CA SER A 35 -2.67 16.47 7.16
C SER A 35 -2.80 15.53 8.37
N PHE A 36 -3.98 15.51 9.02
CA PHE A 36 -4.24 14.63 10.14
C PHE A 36 -4.04 13.14 9.80
N TYR A 37 -4.55 12.69 8.65
CA TYR A 37 -4.42 11.29 8.27
C TYR A 37 -3.06 10.98 7.64
N PHE A 38 -2.60 11.74 6.65
CA PHE A 38 -1.49 11.35 5.78
C PHE A 38 -0.10 11.82 6.22
N ASP A 39 0.01 12.80 7.13
CA ASP A 39 1.33 13.23 7.61
C ASP A 39 1.91 12.31 8.71
N SER A 40 1.05 11.56 9.44
CA SER A 40 1.51 10.67 10.51
C SER A 40 0.71 9.37 10.63
N LEU A 41 -0.61 9.45 10.83
CA LEU A 41 -1.46 8.30 11.15
C LEU A 41 -1.44 7.21 10.08
N TRP A 42 -1.31 7.58 8.81
CA TRP A 42 -1.32 6.61 7.71
C TRP A 42 -0.14 5.65 7.77
N ASN A 43 1.03 6.13 8.18
CA ASN A 43 2.20 5.27 8.37
C ASN A 43 1.95 4.20 9.45
N GLU A 44 1.29 4.57 10.54
CA GLU A 44 0.93 3.64 11.63
C GLU A 44 -0.17 2.66 11.19
N TYR A 45 -1.09 3.12 10.34
CA TYR A 45 -2.09 2.28 9.70
C TYR A 45 -1.46 1.28 8.72
N ASP A 46 -0.52 1.73 7.87
CA ASP A 46 0.28 0.86 7.00
C ASP A 46 1.10 -0.17 7.78
N GLN A 47 1.55 0.16 9.00
CA GLN A 47 2.17 -0.79 9.90
C GLN A 47 1.19 -1.79 10.54
N GLY A 48 -0.12 -1.59 10.32
CA GLY A 48 -1.17 -2.37 10.96
C GLY A 48 -1.23 -2.17 12.47
N LEU A 49 -0.87 -0.98 12.97
CA LEU A 49 -1.00 -0.60 14.37
C LEU A 49 -2.40 -0.15 14.73
N TYR A 50 -3.20 0.22 13.72
CA TYR A 50 -4.60 0.61 13.86
C TYR A 50 -5.49 -0.19 12.91
N SER A 51 -6.70 -0.51 13.37
CA SER A 51 -7.80 -1.00 12.54
C SER A 51 -8.52 0.18 11.86
N VAL A 52 -9.41 -0.12 10.91
CA VAL A 52 -10.29 0.87 10.28
C VAL A 52 -11.12 1.61 11.34
N GLU A 53 -11.66 0.88 12.32
CA GLU A 53 -12.47 1.41 13.41
C GLU A 53 -11.66 2.39 14.29
N GLU A 54 -10.42 2.04 14.62
CA GLU A 54 -9.54 2.92 15.40
C GLU A 54 -9.14 4.18 14.62
N MET A 55 -8.96 4.07 13.30
CA MET A 55 -8.75 5.24 12.43
C MET A 55 -9.97 6.15 12.40
N ILE A 56 -11.18 5.57 12.35
CA ILE A 56 -12.45 6.32 12.45
C ILE A 56 -12.55 7.02 13.82
N GLU A 57 -12.33 6.31 14.92
CA GLU A 57 -12.39 6.88 16.28
C GLU A 57 -11.44 8.05 16.45
N LYS A 58 -10.21 7.95 15.93
CA LYS A 58 -9.22 9.03 15.97
C LYS A 58 -9.69 10.26 15.16
N GLY A 59 -10.22 10.03 13.97
CA GLY A 59 -10.70 11.08 13.09
C GLY A 59 -11.94 11.79 13.70
N VAL A 60 -12.92 11.03 14.18
CA VAL A 60 -14.14 11.59 14.81
C VAL A 60 -13.80 12.35 16.09
N LYS A 61 -12.82 11.89 16.86
CA LYS A 61 -12.35 12.63 18.04
C LYS A 61 -11.74 13.97 17.66
N GLN A 62 -11.03 14.06 16.55
CA GLN A 62 -10.40 15.29 16.06
C GLN A 62 -11.39 16.22 15.37
N PHE A 63 -12.34 15.67 14.63
CA PHE A 63 -13.32 16.38 13.81
C PHE A 63 -14.74 15.83 14.05
N PRO A 64 -15.35 16.09 15.22
CA PRO A 64 -16.65 15.50 15.56
C PRO A 64 -17.76 15.87 14.59
N GLU A 65 -17.69 17.07 14.01
CA GLU A 65 -18.65 17.57 13.02
C GLU A 65 -18.59 16.85 11.66
N LEU A 66 -17.48 16.14 11.38
CA LEU A 66 -17.26 15.42 10.13
C LEU A 66 -17.42 13.89 10.29
N GLU A 67 -18.08 13.43 11.34
CA GLU A 67 -18.19 11.99 11.67
C GLU A 67 -18.65 11.14 10.46
N LEU A 68 -19.68 11.58 9.75
CA LEU A 68 -20.21 10.82 8.61
C LEU A 68 -19.19 10.74 7.48
N ASN A 69 -18.56 11.86 7.11
CA ASN A 69 -17.55 11.89 6.05
C ASN A 69 -16.33 11.04 6.38
N ILE A 70 -15.92 11.03 7.66
CA ILE A 70 -14.80 10.21 8.15
C ILE A 70 -15.12 8.72 8.03
N LYS A 71 -16.33 8.31 8.39
CA LYS A 71 -16.77 6.92 8.23
C LYS A 71 -16.82 6.50 6.77
N GLU A 72 -17.42 7.33 5.90
CA GLU A 72 -17.44 7.08 4.47
C GLU A 72 -16.03 6.99 3.89
N LEU A 73 -15.14 7.93 4.24
CA LEU A 73 -13.74 7.87 3.85
C LEU A 73 -13.13 6.52 4.21
N MET A 74 -13.17 6.13 5.50
CA MET A 74 -12.44 4.96 5.99
C MET A 74 -13.03 3.62 5.53
N TYR A 75 -14.33 3.57 5.24
CA TYR A 75 -14.95 2.35 4.71
C TYR A 75 -14.81 2.19 3.19
N HIS A 76 -14.55 3.28 2.45
CA HIS A 76 -14.54 3.27 0.98
C HIS A 76 -13.22 3.70 0.34
N TRP A 77 -12.20 4.09 1.12
CA TRP A 77 -10.94 4.60 0.58
C TRP A 77 -10.22 3.63 -0.36
N THR A 78 -10.35 2.31 -0.13
CA THR A 78 -9.73 1.29 -0.98
C THR A 78 -10.27 1.29 -2.41
N GLU A 79 -11.48 1.81 -2.64
CA GLU A 79 -12.07 1.95 -3.98
C GLU A 79 -11.33 2.99 -4.83
N PHE A 80 -10.53 3.86 -4.19
CA PHE A 80 -9.66 4.85 -4.84
C PHE A 80 -8.26 4.30 -5.14
N VAL A 81 -7.97 3.07 -4.73
CA VAL A 81 -6.73 2.37 -5.09
C VAL A 81 -6.97 1.59 -6.39
N ILE A 82 -6.54 2.16 -7.50
CA ILE A 82 -6.93 1.68 -8.84
C ILE A 82 -5.78 0.86 -9.45
N PRO A 83 -5.95 -0.44 -9.73
CA PRO A 83 -4.95 -1.24 -10.41
C PRO A 83 -4.55 -0.67 -11.77
N LEU A 84 -3.26 -0.47 -12.00
CA LEU A 84 -2.67 -0.11 -13.28
C LEU A 84 -2.57 -1.37 -14.14
N LYS A 85 -3.62 -1.64 -14.90
CA LYS A 85 -3.83 -2.92 -15.62
C LYS A 85 -2.65 -3.31 -16.50
N ASP A 86 -2.03 -2.34 -17.19
CA ASP A 86 -0.90 -2.61 -18.07
C ASP A 86 0.34 -3.02 -17.26
N ASN A 87 0.60 -2.36 -16.12
CA ASN A 87 1.72 -2.68 -15.24
C ASN A 87 1.52 -4.05 -14.57
N VAL A 88 0.29 -4.35 -14.13
CA VAL A 88 -0.05 -5.67 -13.57
C VAL A 88 0.08 -6.77 -14.64
N ALA A 89 -0.33 -6.50 -15.88
CA ALA A 89 -0.19 -7.44 -16.99
C ALA A 89 1.28 -7.72 -17.34
N TYR A 90 2.16 -6.71 -17.17
CA TYR A 90 3.60 -6.84 -17.42
C TYR A 90 4.28 -7.86 -16.50
N ILE A 91 3.71 -8.13 -15.32
CA ILE A 91 4.19 -9.18 -14.41
C ILE A 91 4.23 -10.55 -15.13
N LYS A 92 3.21 -10.86 -15.93
CA LYS A 92 3.16 -12.13 -16.71
C LYS A 92 4.29 -12.22 -17.73
N GLU A 93 4.64 -11.10 -18.37
CA GLU A 93 5.75 -11.04 -19.31
C GLU A 93 7.08 -11.29 -18.59
N LEU A 94 7.34 -10.62 -17.46
CA LEU A 94 8.52 -10.87 -16.64
C LEU A 94 8.63 -12.33 -16.20
N LYS A 95 7.53 -12.94 -15.79
CA LYS A 95 7.46 -14.38 -15.46
C LYS A 95 7.82 -15.25 -16.66
N SER A 96 7.33 -14.92 -17.86
CA SER A 96 7.66 -15.67 -19.10
C SER A 96 9.13 -15.57 -19.49
N LEU A 97 9.80 -14.49 -19.11
CA LEU A 97 11.24 -14.27 -19.28
C LEU A 97 12.09 -14.96 -18.19
N GLY A 98 11.46 -15.65 -17.24
CA GLY A 98 12.14 -16.43 -16.21
C GLY A 98 12.49 -15.66 -14.94
N TYR A 99 11.99 -14.43 -14.76
CA TYR A 99 12.15 -13.68 -13.51
C TYR A 99 11.17 -14.18 -12.45
N ASN A 100 11.60 -14.16 -11.20
CA ASN A 100 10.70 -14.23 -10.07
C ASN A 100 10.20 -12.81 -9.75
N VAL A 101 8.95 -12.69 -9.33
CA VAL A 101 8.31 -11.41 -9.06
C VAL A 101 7.77 -11.38 -7.63
N TYR A 102 8.19 -10.38 -6.87
CA TYR A 102 7.80 -10.17 -5.48
C TYR A 102 7.21 -8.78 -5.26
N ILE A 103 6.48 -8.62 -4.18
CA ILE A 103 5.97 -7.33 -3.71
C ILE A 103 6.65 -6.95 -2.39
N LEU A 104 7.00 -5.67 -2.24
CA LEU A 104 7.40 -5.08 -0.97
C LEU A 104 6.72 -3.72 -0.83
N SER A 105 5.70 -3.62 0.01
CA SER A 105 4.88 -2.40 0.08
C SER A 105 4.51 -2.00 1.50
N ASN A 106 4.47 -0.68 1.73
CA ASN A 106 3.78 -0.08 2.84
C ASN A 106 2.29 -0.05 2.50
N ILE A 107 1.49 -0.86 3.21
CA ILE A 107 0.09 -1.09 2.87
C ILE A 107 -0.65 -1.65 4.09
N PRO A 108 -1.86 -1.20 4.42
CA PRO A 108 -2.67 -1.78 5.47
C PRO A 108 -3.38 -3.07 5.01
N GLU A 109 -3.99 -3.75 5.97
CA GLU A 109 -4.57 -5.08 5.75
C GLU A 109 -5.78 -5.06 4.81
N ASP A 110 -6.66 -4.09 4.96
CA ASP A 110 -7.88 -3.94 4.17
C ASP A 110 -7.59 -3.70 2.68
N ASP A 111 -6.61 -2.83 2.36
CA ASP A 111 -6.18 -2.62 0.99
C ASP A 111 -5.53 -3.87 0.39
N THR A 112 -4.74 -4.60 1.17
CA THR A 112 -4.19 -5.89 0.71
C THR A 112 -5.31 -6.88 0.35
N LYS A 113 -6.39 -6.93 1.14
CA LYS A 113 -7.57 -7.78 0.85
C LYS A 113 -8.28 -7.31 -0.42
N TYR A 114 -8.48 -6.00 -0.57
CA TYR A 114 -9.10 -5.41 -1.75
C TYR A 114 -8.29 -5.70 -3.03
N LEU A 115 -6.99 -5.43 -3.05
CA LEU A 115 -6.13 -5.67 -4.20
C LEU A 115 -6.02 -7.16 -4.57
N ARG A 116 -6.10 -8.05 -3.59
CA ARG A 116 -6.21 -9.49 -3.82
C ARG A 116 -7.50 -9.84 -4.57
N SER A 117 -8.63 -9.23 -4.20
CA SER A 117 -9.90 -9.44 -4.90
C SER A 117 -9.88 -8.90 -6.33
N CYS A 118 -9.04 -7.88 -6.61
CA CYS A 118 -8.82 -7.32 -7.94
C CYS A 118 -7.83 -8.12 -8.80
N GLY A 119 -7.24 -9.23 -8.28
CA GLY A 119 -6.29 -10.08 -9.01
C GLY A 119 -4.88 -9.48 -9.17
N VAL A 120 -4.54 -8.41 -8.46
CA VAL A 120 -3.21 -7.78 -8.56
C VAL A 120 -2.08 -8.74 -8.19
N PHE A 121 -2.37 -9.70 -7.31
CA PHE A 121 -1.38 -10.65 -6.79
C PHE A 121 -1.39 -12.03 -7.48
N ASP A 122 -2.16 -12.22 -8.56
CA ASP A 122 -2.37 -13.54 -9.17
C ASP A 122 -1.09 -14.18 -9.76
N ASN A 123 -0.12 -13.37 -10.16
CA ASN A 123 1.07 -13.83 -10.86
C ASN A 123 2.38 -13.53 -10.13
N ILE A 124 2.33 -13.20 -8.85
CA ILE A 124 3.52 -12.98 -8.02
C ILE A 124 3.98 -14.26 -7.33
N ASP A 125 5.27 -14.37 -7.05
CA ASP A 125 5.85 -15.49 -6.29
C ASP A 125 5.72 -15.29 -4.79
N GLY A 126 5.48 -14.06 -4.35
CA GLY A 126 5.23 -13.72 -2.96
C GLY A 126 5.41 -12.24 -2.64
N GLY A 127 5.33 -11.91 -1.36
CA GLY A 127 5.50 -10.53 -0.93
C GLY A 127 5.65 -10.35 0.58
N VAL A 128 6.09 -9.15 0.94
CA VAL A 128 6.12 -8.64 2.31
C VAL A 128 5.30 -7.37 2.35
N PHE A 129 4.33 -7.33 3.24
CA PHE A 129 3.39 -6.24 3.45
C PHE A 129 3.61 -5.67 4.86
N SER A 130 3.73 -4.36 4.97
CA SER A 130 4.09 -3.69 6.23
C SER A 130 3.16 -4.03 7.38
N TYR A 131 1.84 -4.10 7.13
CA TYR A 131 0.88 -4.43 8.19
C TYR A 131 1.14 -5.79 8.84
N ALA A 132 1.64 -6.76 8.07
CA ALA A 132 1.86 -8.13 8.55
C ALA A 132 3.16 -8.27 9.35
N VAL A 133 4.18 -7.46 9.03
CA VAL A 133 5.50 -7.52 9.67
C VAL A 133 5.76 -6.38 10.65
N LYS A 134 4.84 -5.42 10.75
CA LYS A 134 4.91 -4.24 11.63
C LYS A 134 6.14 -3.35 11.37
N LYS A 135 6.64 -3.37 10.12
CA LYS A 135 7.76 -2.58 9.63
C LYS A 135 7.37 -1.89 8.33
N ILE A 136 7.82 -0.65 8.15
CA ILE A 136 7.57 0.12 6.92
C ILE A 136 8.89 0.49 6.23
N LYS A 137 8.85 0.64 4.90
CA LYS A 137 9.93 1.29 4.16
C LYS A 137 10.03 2.76 4.64
N PRO A 138 11.23 3.35 4.80
CA PRO A 138 12.54 2.83 4.38
C PRO A 138 13.32 2.07 5.48
N ASP A 139 12.66 1.54 6.54
CA ASP A 139 13.37 0.75 7.55
C ASP A 139 14.10 -0.44 6.87
N PRO A 140 15.42 -0.57 7.01
CA PRO A 140 16.18 -1.69 6.42
C PRO A 140 15.65 -3.08 6.81
N GLU A 141 15.01 -3.19 7.97
CA GLU A 141 14.49 -4.46 8.46
C GLU A 141 13.44 -5.07 7.53
N ILE A 142 12.55 -4.26 6.92
CA ILE A 142 11.53 -4.78 6.01
C ILE A 142 12.15 -5.41 4.74
N PHE A 143 13.27 -4.86 4.26
CA PHE A 143 14.01 -5.42 3.12
C PHE A 143 14.69 -6.73 3.50
N HIS A 144 15.29 -6.82 4.68
CA HIS A 144 15.89 -8.06 5.19
C HIS A 144 14.83 -9.14 5.37
N ILE A 145 13.64 -8.82 5.90
CA ILE A 145 12.53 -9.76 6.01
C ILE A 145 12.15 -10.34 4.64
N LEU A 146 12.11 -9.53 3.58
CA LEU A 146 11.84 -10.02 2.23
C LEU A 146 12.93 -10.97 1.76
N LEU A 147 14.21 -10.57 1.88
CA LEU A 147 15.34 -11.37 1.43
C LEU A 147 15.40 -12.71 2.16
N ASP A 148 15.25 -12.70 3.47
CA ASP A 148 15.31 -13.91 4.31
C ASP A 148 14.12 -14.84 4.04
N LYS A 149 12.89 -14.27 3.96
CA LYS A 149 11.66 -15.05 3.74
C LYS A 149 11.68 -15.87 2.47
N TYR A 150 12.28 -15.33 1.41
CA TYR A 150 12.30 -15.97 0.10
C TYR A 150 13.71 -16.46 -0.30
N ASN A 151 14.67 -16.40 0.62
CA ASN A 151 16.07 -16.79 0.40
C ASN A 151 16.69 -16.09 -0.83
N LEU A 152 16.52 -14.75 -0.91
CA LEU A 152 16.97 -13.93 -2.02
C LEU A 152 18.35 -13.33 -1.73
N LEU A 153 19.15 -13.20 -2.76
CA LEU A 153 20.39 -12.41 -2.71
C LEU A 153 20.11 -10.98 -3.20
N ALA A 154 20.41 -9.98 -2.40
CA ALA A 154 20.18 -8.56 -2.75
C ALA A 154 20.81 -8.19 -4.10
N SER A 155 22.02 -8.75 -4.41
CA SER A 155 22.73 -8.52 -5.68
C SER A 155 22.04 -9.14 -6.91
N GLU A 156 21.00 -9.95 -6.71
CA GLU A 156 20.19 -10.57 -7.76
C GLU A 156 18.78 -9.96 -7.85
N CYS A 157 18.50 -8.93 -7.04
CA CYS A 157 17.19 -8.26 -6.98
C CYS A 157 17.23 -6.88 -7.61
N LEU A 158 16.20 -6.52 -8.36
CA LEU A 158 15.87 -5.16 -8.76
C LEU A 158 14.61 -4.72 -8.03
N PHE A 159 14.69 -3.61 -7.29
CA PHE A 159 13.56 -3.01 -6.63
C PHE A 159 13.02 -1.81 -7.44
N LEU A 160 11.72 -1.82 -7.69
CA LEU A 160 10.99 -0.78 -8.43
C LEU A 160 10.04 -0.08 -7.47
N ASP A 161 10.30 1.19 -7.21
CA ASP A 161 9.57 2.04 -6.26
C ASP A 161 9.43 3.45 -6.86
N ASP A 162 8.34 4.16 -6.62
CA ASP A 162 8.11 5.53 -7.07
C ASP A 162 8.82 6.57 -6.18
N ARG A 163 9.23 6.16 -4.98
CA ARG A 163 9.94 7.01 -4.01
C ARG A 163 11.45 6.87 -4.16
N LYS A 164 12.15 8.01 -3.99
CA LYS A 164 13.62 8.06 -4.01
C LYS A 164 14.20 7.82 -2.63
#